data_5ca36cc47c98534f5f8215edcfb4d537
#
_entry.id   5ca36cc47c98534f5f8215edcfb4d537
#
_cell.length_a   1.000
_cell.length_b   1.000
_cell.length_c   1.000
_cell.angle_alpha   90.00
_cell.angle_beta   90.00
_cell.angle_gamma   90.00
#
_symmetry.space_group_name_H-M   'P 1'
#
loop_
_entity.id
_entity.type
_entity.pdbx_description
1 polymer ?
#
loop_
_entity_poly.entity_id
_entity_poly.type
_entity_poly.pdbx_seq_one_letter_code
_entity_poly.pdbx_strand_id
1 'polypeptide(L)'
;MASLTKSTTVHQRDPHTYTIDFDPAWTIGTGTFPPINRNQSHIIEPLTKQHPVPHGGYVTAVFMRVASLHFATTLAKQTQPHTITLHLDFLRRTQTGPATFVVKDVKLGRQTSVIHVTLLQDNREEVVGYITNSNIASEEGVSFSTAWSLQNPPPKADLSKFDGDEDVNWGERKRWPFADFRKATLNVRSWFPRAGQPTKGVIDEWLSLKNGENWTQESLGSVVDTFPQVIETYVLGDDPYSVDSEKSPASSTKDGKKVGFWYPTVLLNLDVKKALPKEGVKYLHVRLQAKQIKNGRFDLEIVVLDEGGELVALSHHVCFAVSEARNSAARRTVAAGETKL
;
A
#
# COMPACT_ATOMS: atom_id res chain seq x y z
N MET A 1 -1.21 8.51 -17.03
CA MET A 1 -1.33 8.05 -15.66
C MET A 1 -2.24 6.84 -15.64
N ALA A 2 -1.88 5.82 -14.87
CA ALA A 2 -2.67 4.60 -14.82
C ALA A 2 -3.92 4.77 -13.94
N SER A 3 -5.02 4.14 -14.35
CA SER A 3 -6.26 4.10 -13.58
C SER A 3 -6.18 2.98 -12.55
N LEU A 4 -6.36 3.31 -11.26
CA LEU A 4 -6.39 2.30 -10.20
C LEU A 4 -7.61 1.38 -10.38
N THR A 5 -8.77 1.96 -10.68
CA THR A 5 -10.01 1.22 -10.90
C THR A 5 -9.87 0.19 -12.02
N LYS A 6 -9.26 0.55 -13.14
CA LYS A 6 -9.00 -0.39 -14.25
C LYS A 6 -7.95 -1.44 -13.88
N SER A 7 -6.85 -0.99 -13.24
CA SER A 7 -5.75 -1.89 -12.88
C SER A 7 -6.12 -2.90 -11.79
N THR A 8 -7.15 -2.64 -10.98
CA THR A 8 -7.68 -3.58 -9.98
C THR A 8 -8.86 -4.43 -10.50
N THR A 9 -9.22 -4.31 -11.77
CA THR A 9 -10.33 -5.10 -12.34
C THR A 9 -9.96 -6.58 -12.38
N VAL A 10 -10.75 -7.40 -11.71
CA VAL A 10 -10.61 -8.86 -11.70
C VAL A 10 -11.73 -9.52 -12.51
N HIS A 11 -11.44 -10.69 -13.05
CA HIS A 11 -12.38 -11.47 -13.86
C HIS A 11 -12.69 -12.79 -13.18
N GLN A 12 -13.95 -13.03 -12.87
CA GLN A 12 -14.42 -14.30 -12.34
C GLN A 12 -14.35 -15.38 -13.43
N ARG A 13 -13.72 -16.51 -13.13
CA ARG A 13 -13.62 -17.69 -14.03
C ARG A 13 -14.62 -18.77 -13.66
N ASP A 14 -14.81 -18.95 -12.36
CA ASP A 14 -15.80 -19.83 -11.76
C ASP A 14 -16.21 -19.22 -10.39
N PRO A 15 -17.14 -19.84 -9.62
CA PRO A 15 -17.59 -19.27 -8.37
C PRO A 15 -16.50 -18.93 -7.35
N HIS A 16 -15.35 -19.59 -7.41
CA HIS A 16 -14.27 -19.45 -6.43
C HIS A 16 -12.91 -19.07 -7.02
N THR A 17 -12.82 -18.83 -8.32
CA THR A 17 -11.56 -18.51 -9.02
C THR A 17 -11.68 -17.19 -9.78
N TYR A 18 -10.71 -16.30 -9.54
CA TYR A 18 -10.62 -14.98 -10.15
C TYR A 18 -9.25 -14.79 -10.78
N THR A 19 -9.17 -14.02 -11.84
CA THR A 19 -7.91 -13.72 -12.53
C THR A 19 -7.73 -12.23 -12.73
N ILE A 20 -6.47 -11.80 -12.75
CA ILE A 20 -6.04 -10.46 -13.09
C ILE A 20 -4.75 -10.54 -13.90
N ASP A 21 -4.43 -9.46 -14.61
CA ASP A 21 -3.11 -9.20 -15.16
C ASP A 21 -2.54 -7.99 -14.41
N PHE A 22 -1.55 -8.21 -13.50
CA PHE A 22 -0.99 -7.14 -12.68
C PHE A 22 -0.29 -6.08 -13.52
N ASP A 23 -0.81 -4.85 -13.45
CA ASP A 23 -0.38 -3.70 -14.23
C ASP A 23 1.02 -3.21 -13.80
N PRO A 24 1.99 -3.14 -14.74
CA PRO A 24 3.34 -2.65 -14.46
C PRO A 24 3.38 -1.16 -14.04
N ALA A 25 2.33 -0.40 -14.24
CA ALA A 25 2.24 0.98 -13.78
C ALA A 25 2.08 1.11 -12.25
N TRP A 26 1.65 0.05 -11.56
CA TRP A 26 1.47 -0.01 -10.11
C TRP A 26 2.56 -0.84 -9.42
N THR A 27 3.80 -0.66 -9.84
CA THR A 27 4.94 -1.41 -9.33
C THR A 27 5.87 -0.57 -8.48
N ILE A 28 6.65 -1.27 -7.66
CA ILE A 28 7.76 -0.75 -6.88
C ILE A 28 8.95 -1.68 -7.09
N GLY A 29 10.18 -1.15 -7.08
CA GLY A 29 11.36 -2.02 -7.21
C GLY A 29 11.79 -2.32 -8.64
N THR A 30 11.35 -1.53 -9.63
CA THR A 30 11.76 -1.67 -11.03
C THR A 30 12.73 -0.60 -11.44
N GLY A 31 13.91 -1.00 -11.83
CA GLY A 31 14.91 -0.13 -12.41
C GLY A 31 16.31 -0.44 -11.88
N THR A 32 17.29 -0.27 -12.72
CA THR A 32 18.69 -0.20 -12.30
C THR A 32 18.84 1.05 -11.45
N PHE A 33 19.27 0.91 -10.19
CA PHE A 33 19.87 2.05 -9.50
C PHE A 33 20.97 2.58 -10.41
N PRO A 34 21.03 3.88 -10.70
CA PRO A 34 22.12 4.42 -11.49
C PRO A 34 23.45 4.01 -10.84
N PRO A 35 24.42 3.53 -11.61
CA PRO A 35 25.69 3.06 -11.06
C PRO A 35 26.34 4.17 -10.23
N ILE A 36 26.73 3.85 -9.02
CA ILE A 36 27.24 4.75 -8.00
C ILE A 36 28.59 5.36 -8.38
N ASN A 37 29.24 4.83 -9.41
CA ASN A 37 30.56 5.29 -9.80
C ASN A 37 30.77 5.24 -11.31
N ARG A 38 30.92 6.40 -11.96
CA ARG A 38 31.26 6.52 -13.39
C ARG A 38 32.64 5.94 -13.79
N ASN A 39 33.46 5.56 -12.82
CA ASN A 39 34.81 5.09 -13.04
C ASN A 39 35.04 3.57 -13.01
N GLN A 40 33.95 2.77 -12.84
CA GLN A 40 34.00 1.31 -13.01
C GLN A 40 33.20 0.88 -14.24
N SER A 41 33.73 1.25 -15.44
CA SER A 41 33.12 0.90 -16.73
C SER A 41 33.51 -0.48 -17.24
N HIS A 42 34.00 -1.38 -16.41
CA HIS A 42 34.33 -2.72 -16.86
C HIS A 42 33.38 -3.75 -16.25
N ILE A 43 32.56 -4.33 -17.13
CA ILE A 43 31.79 -5.58 -16.97
C ILE A 43 30.69 -5.45 -15.91
N ILE A 44 29.63 -4.70 -16.21
CA ILE A 44 28.32 -5.05 -15.71
C ILE A 44 27.59 -5.74 -16.87
N GLU A 45 27.55 -7.06 -16.85
CA GLU A 45 26.54 -7.77 -17.63
C GLU A 45 25.19 -7.13 -17.32
N PRO A 46 24.29 -6.96 -18.32
CA PRO A 46 22.94 -6.46 -18.04
C PRO A 46 22.33 -7.40 -17.00
N LEU A 47 22.26 -6.93 -15.74
CA LEU A 47 21.64 -7.64 -14.65
C LEU A 47 20.30 -8.14 -15.16
N THR A 48 20.21 -9.45 -15.28
CA THR A 48 19.08 -10.26 -15.69
C THR A 48 17.76 -9.59 -15.37
N LYS A 49 16.85 -9.54 -16.35
CA LYS A 49 15.49 -8.96 -16.32
C LYS A 49 14.91 -8.93 -14.90
N GLN A 50 15.05 -7.80 -14.19
CA GLN A 50 14.40 -7.61 -12.92
C GLN A 50 12.90 -7.47 -13.19
N HIS A 51 12.14 -8.44 -12.77
CA HIS A 51 10.69 -8.39 -12.90
C HIS A 51 10.15 -7.34 -11.94
N PRO A 52 9.35 -6.37 -12.43
CA PRO A 52 8.71 -5.39 -11.60
C PRO A 52 7.83 -6.07 -10.55
N VAL A 53 7.87 -5.53 -9.31
CA VAL A 53 7.08 -6.04 -8.19
C VAL A 53 5.84 -5.17 -8.04
N PRO A 54 4.61 -5.71 -8.16
CA PRO A 54 3.40 -4.99 -7.78
C PRO A 54 3.52 -4.42 -6.36
N HIS A 55 3.12 -3.15 -6.18
CA HIS A 55 3.10 -2.50 -4.88
C HIS A 55 2.17 -3.25 -3.91
N GLY A 56 2.57 -3.41 -2.63
CA GLY A 56 1.78 -4.18 -1.66
C GLY A 56 0.37 -3.66 -1.49
N GLY A 57 0.20 -2.34 -1.42
CA GLY A 57 -1.13 -1.72 -1.36
C GLY A 57 -1.98 -1.95 -2.61
N TYR A 58 -1.36 -1.97 -3.79
CA TYR A 58 -2.06 -2.34 -5.01
C TYR A 58 -2.54 -3.79 -4.96
N VAL A 59 -1.70 -4.72 -4.51
CA VAL A 59 -2.08 -6.12 -4.29
C VAL A 59 -3.23 -6.21 -3.26
N THR A 60 -3.14 -5.47 -2.14
CA THR A 60 -4.19 -5.42 -1.12
C THR A 60 -5.53 -4.91 -1.67
N ALA A 61 -5.51 -3.87 -2.50
CA ALA A 61 -6.72 -3.36 -3.16
C ALA A 61 -7.33 -4.42 -4.10
N VAL A 62 -6.50 -5.23 -4.78
CA VAL A 62 -7.02 -6.35 -5.61
C VAL A 62 -7.65 -7.42 -4.74
N PHE A 63 -7.10 -7.76 -3.56
CA PHE A 63 -7.76 -8.67 -2.61
C PHE A 63 -9.14 -8.16 -2.17
N MET A 64 -9.25 -6.86 -1.86
CA MET A 64 -10.54 -6.23 -1.54
C MET A 64 -11.50 -6.29 -2.74
N ARG A 65 -10.99 -6.08 -3.95
CA ARG A 65 -11.78 -6.18 -5.18
C ARG A 65 -12.29 -7.60 -5.44
N VAL A 66 -11.45 -8.61 -5.20
CA VAL A 66 -11.86 -10.03 -5.28
C VAL A 66 -12.99 -10.32 -4.27
N ALA A 67 -12.83 -9.86 -3.02
CA ALA A 67 -13.87 -10.03 -2.00
C ALA A 67 -15.17 -9.32 -2.42
N SER A 68 -15.10 -8.05 -2.82
CA SER A 68 -16.28 -7.28 -3.28
C SER A 68 -17.00 -8.00 -4.42
N LEU A 69 -16.29 -8.49 -5.43
CA LEU A 69 -16.90 -9.23 -6.54
C LEU A 69 -17.47 -10.58 -6.10
N HIS A 70 -16.78 -11.32 -5.21
CA HIS A 70 -17.25 -12.60 -4.69
C HIS A 70 -18.56 -12.45 -3.92
N PHE A 71 -18.67 -11.43 -3.05
CA PHE A 71 -19.91 -11.13 -2.34
C PHE A 71 -21.01 -10.54 -3.22
N ALA A 72 -20.65 -9.89 -4.33
CA ALA A 72 -21.64 -9.40 -5.30
C ALA A 72 -22.17 -10.50 -6.25
N THR A 73 -21.44 -11.60 -6.42
CA THR A 73 -21.79 -12.69 -7.36
C THR A 73 -22.08 -14.00 -6.63
N THR A 74 -21.07 -14.73 -6.21
CA THR A 74 -21.17 -16.06 -5.61
C THR A 74 -21.95 -16.03 -4.29
N LEU A 75 -21.68 -15.04 -3.45
CA LEU A 75 -22.32 -14.86 -2.14
C LEU A 75 -23.37 -13.71 -2.12
N ALA A 76 -23.96 -13.37 -3.27
CA ALA A 76 -24.94 -12.26 -3.36
C ALA A 76 -26.10 -12.35 -2.36
N LYS A 77 -26.51 -13.57 -1.98
CA LYS A 77 -27.56 -13.81 -0.99
C LYS A 77 -27.18 -13.38 0.43
N GLN A 78 -25.88 -13.21 0.73
CA GLN A 78 -25.42 -12.73 2.04
C GLN A 78 -25.68 -11.24 2.23
N THR A 79 -25.82 -10.46 1.15
CA THR A 79 -26.00 -8.99 1.20
C THR A 79 -24.95 -8.26 2.04
N GLN A 80 -23.68 -8.70 1.98
CA GLN A 80 -22.55 -8.21 2.77
C GLN A 80 -21.47 -7.59 1.86
N PRO A 81 -21.74 -6.42 1.27
CA PRO A 81 -20.86 -5.85 0.24
C PRO A 81 -19.56 -5.26 0.79
N HIS A 82 -19.47 -4.98 2.11
CA HIS A 82 -18.37 -4.22 2.65
C HIS A 82 -17.37 -5.12 3.38
N THR A 83 -16.11 -5.05 2.96
CA THR A 83 -15.00 -5.58 3.77
C THR A 83 -14.88 -4.74 5.03
N ILE A 84 -14.99 -5.36 6.19
CA ILE A 84 -14.80 -4.70 7.50
C ILE A 84 -13.43 -5.01 8.09
N THR A 85 -12.85 -6.19 7.81
CA THR A 85 -11.49 -6.50 8.21
C THR A 85 -10.80 -7.37 7.16
N LEU A 86 -9.48 -7.19 7.04
CA LEU A 86 -8.62 -7.95 6.16
C LEU A 86 -7.31 -8.22 6.85
N HIS A 87 -6.81 -9.45 6.74
CA HIS A 87 -5.49 -9.88 7.19
C HIS A 87 -4.77 -10.55 6.04
N LEU A 88 -3.59 -10.05 5.65
CA LEU A 88 -2.76 -10.61 4.60
C LEU A 88 -1.36 -10.95 5.10
N ASP A 89 -0.88 -12.14 4.74
CA ASP A 89 0.52 -12.55 4.82
C ASP A 89 1.15 -12.52 3.44
N PHE A 90 2.19 -11.71 3.27
CA PHE A 90 2.99 -11.62 2.05
C PHE A 90 4.11 -12.66 2.11
N LEU A 91 3.81 -13.87 1.66
CA LEU A 91 4.73 -15.01 1.74
C LEU A 91 5.93 -14.85 0.81
N ARG A 92 5.69 -14.25 -0.36
CA ARG A 92 6.68 -14.09 -1.41
C ARG A 92 6.41 -12.84 -2.25
N ARG A 93 7.40 -12.47 -3.02
CA ARG A 93 7.35 -11.33 -3.92
C ARG A 93 6.47 -11.64 -5.14
N THR A 94 5.38 -10.93 -5.32
CA THR A 94 4.52 -10.97 -6.50
C THR A 94 5.23 -10.45 -7.75
N GLN A 95 4.69 -10.72 -8.93
CA GLN A 95 5.18 -10.26 -10.23
C GLN A 95 4.07 -9.56 -11.01
N THR A 96 4.45 -8.71 -11.96
CA THR A 96 3.52 -8.22 -12.99
C THR A 96 3.08 -9.36 -13.90
N GLY A 97 1.94 -9.16 -14.57
CA GLY A 97 1.37 -10.16 -15.46
C GLY A 97 0.32 -11.04 -14.78
N PRO A 98 0.04 -12.22 -15.36
CA PRO A 98 -1.07 -13.06 -14.94
C PRO A 98 -0.97 -13.53 -13.49
N ALA A 99 -2.10 -13.48 -12.81
CA ALA A 99 -2.26 -14.00 -11.45
C ALA A 99 -3.65 -14.59 -11.25
N THR A 100 -3.73 -15.58 -10.38
CA THR A 100 -4.97 -16.27 -10.05
C THR A 100 -5.25 -16.12 -8.55
N PHE A 101 -6.49 -15.78 -8.22
CA PHE A 101 -7.01 -15.78 -6.86
C PHE A 101 -7.96 -16.95 -6.66
N VAL A 102 -7.74 -17.71 -5.61
CA VAL A 102 -8.62 -18.79 -5.19
C VAL A 102 -9.28 -18.38 -3.89
N VAL A 103 -10.61 -18.42 -3.86
CA VAL A 103 -11.43 -18.05 -2.71
C VAL A 103 -12.01 -19.31 -2.09
N LYS A 104 -11.97 -19.39 -0.75
CA LYS A 104 -12.63 -20.41 0.04
C LYS A 104 -13.59 -19.75 1.02
N ASP A 105 -14.86 -20.15 1.00
CA ASP A 105 -15.82 -19.74 2.01
C ASP A 105 -15.49 -20.45 3.33
N VAL A 106 -15.16 -19.67 4.35
CA VAL A 106 -14.73 -20.21 5.66
C VAL A 106 -15.90 -20.25 6.63
N LYS A 107 -16.64 -19.14 6.70
CA LYS A 107 -17.82 -19.00 7.54
C LYS A 107 -18.83 -18.11 6.83
N LEU A 108 -20.04 -18.58 6.68
CA LEU A 108 -21.16 -17.77 6.19
C LEU A 108 -22.13 -17.52 7.35
N GLY A 109 -22.31 -16.27 7.71
CA GLY A 109 -23.15 -15.85 8.81
C GLY A 109 -24.10 -14.72 8.43
N ARG A 110 -25.13 -14.50 9.24
CA ARG A 110 -26.15 -13.48 8.97
C ARG A 110 -25.57 -12.05 8.98
N GLN A 111 -24.71 -11.73 9.96
CA GLN A 111 -24.12 -10.37 10.09
C GLN A 111 -22.76 -10.29 9.41
N THR A 112 -21.94 -11.32 9.54
CA THR A 112 -20.60 -11.35 8.98
C THR A 112 -20.30 -12.69 8.35
N SER A 113 -19.61 -12.66 7.22
CA SER A 113 -19.04 -13.84 6.57
C SER A 113 -17.54 -13.69 6.39
N VAL A 114 -16.82 -14.80 6.45
CA VAL A 114 -15.36 -14.87 6.35
C VAL A 114 -14.99 -15.71 5.15
N ILE A 115 -14.14 -15.18 4.31
CA ILE A 115 -13.51 -15.90 3.20
C ILE A 115 -12.00 -15.95 3.41
N HIS A 116 -11.36 -17.01 2.91
CA HIS A 116 -9.92 -17.09 2.76
C HIS A 116 -9.58 -16.92 1.28
N VAL A 117 -8.60 -16.09 0.96
CA VAL A 117 -8.18 -15.78 -0.40
C VAL A 117 -6.69 -16.08 -0.54
N THR A 118 -6.35 -16.82 -1.59
CA THR A 118 -4.95 -17.15 -1.96
C THR A 118 -4.64 -16.57 -3.32
N LEU A 119 -3.58 -15.76 -3.40
CA LEU A 119 -3.00 -15.29 -4.66
C LEU A 119 -1.93 -16.27 -5.11
N LEU A 120 -2.09 -16.78 -6.32
CA LEU A 120 -1.19 -17.73 -6.97
C LEU A 120 -0.52 -17.13 -8.20
N GLN A 121 0.79 -17.34 -8.33
CA GLN A 121 1.54 -17.12 -9.57
C GLN A 121 2.52 -18.30 -9.77
N ASP A 122 2.61 -18.82 -10.98
CA ASP A 122 3.45 -20.00 -11.32
C ASP A 122 3.16 -21.21 -10.41
N ASN A 123 1.87 -21.48 -10.13
CA ASN A 123 1.38 -22.54 -9.24
C ASN A 123 1.93 -22.46 -7.80
N ARG A 124 2.25 -21.25 -7.33
CA ARG A 124 2.80 -21.01 -6.01
C ARG A 124 2.04 -19.91 -5.31
N GLU A 125 1.79 -20.09 -4.03
CA GLU A 125 1.17 -19.06 -3.17
C GLU A 125 2.15 -17.91 -2.95
N GLU A 126 1.71 -16.71 -3.26
CA GLU A 126 2.49 -15.48 -3.07
C GLU A 126 1.98 -14.66 -1.89
N VAL A 127 0.65 -14.51 -1.79
CA VAL A 127 -0.02 -13.80 -0.71
C VAL A 127 -1.27 -14.59 -0.31
N VAL A 128 -1.52 -14.70 0.98
CA VAL A 128 -2.71 -15.38 1.52
C VAL A 128 -3.36 -14.52 2.57
N GLY A 129 -4.67 -14.66 2.78
CA GLY A 129 -5.30 -13.96 3.89
C GLY A 129 -6.77 -14.24 4.09
N TYR A 130 -7.26 -13.72 5.22
CA TYR A 130 -8.65 -13.77 5.62
C TYR A 130 -9.31 -12.42 5.45
N ILE A 131 -10.51 -12.42 4.90
CA ILE A 131 -11.32 -11.22 4.70
C ILE A 131 -12.67 -11.46 5.31
N THR A 132 -13.12 -10.53 6.16
CA THR A 132 -14.45 -10.53 6.74
C THR A 132 -15.29 -9.44 6.10
N ASN A 133 -16.41 -9.82 5.56
CA ASN A 133 -17.41 -8.89 5.03
C ASN A 133 -18.64 -8.78 5.92
N SER A 134 -19.23 -7.60 5.89
CA SER A 134 -20.50 -7.23 6.54
C SER A 134 -21.28 -6.27 5.64
N ASN A 135 -22.38 -5.74 6.16
CA ASN A 135 -23.08 -4.61 5.55
C ASN A 135 -23.06 -3.41 6.51
N ILE A 136 -22.06 -2.55 6.38
CA ILE A 136 -21.89 -1.37 7.25
C ILE A 136 -23.15 -0.48 7.25
N ALA A 137 -23.87 -0.40 6.13
CA ALA A 137 -25.08 0.42 6.02
C ALA A 137 -26.27 -0.11 6.82
N SER A 138 -26.26 -1.39 7.22
CA SER A 138 -27.33 -2.05 7.98
C SER A 138 -26.85 -2.62 9.31
N GLU A 139 -25.67 -2.25 9.79
CA GLU A 139 -25.18 -2.62 11.10
C GLU A 139 -26.06 -2.03 12.20
N GLU A 140 -26.44 -2.85 13.15
CA GLU A 140 -27.25 -2.47 14.31
C GLU A 140 -26.52 -2.84 15.60
N GLY A 141 -26.60 -1.99 16.61
CA GLY A 141 -26.00 -2.24 17.92
C GLY A 141 -25.77 -0.97 18.72
N VAL A 142 -25.08 -1.13 19.83
CA VAL A 142 -24.73 0.00 20.71
C VAL A 142 -23.68 0.89 20.07
N SER A 143 -23.85 2.21 20.22
CA SER A 143 -22.89 3.20 19.73
C SER A 143 -22.56 4.21 20.83
N PHE A 144 -21.28 4.45 21.06
CA PHE A 144 -20.81 5.40 22.06
C PHE A 144 -19.75 6.32 21.45
N SER A 145 -19.78 7.60 21.82
CA SER A 145 -18.66 8.48 21.52
C SER A 145 -17.48 8.14 22.44
N THR A 146 -16.35 7.79 21.85
CA THR A 146 -15.09 7.56 22.59
C THR A 146 -14.30 8.84 22.80
N ALA A 147 -14.74 9.97 22.22
CA ALA A 147 -14.00 11.23 22.15
C ALA A 147 -12.56 11.06 21.62
N TRP A 148 -12.34 10.02 20.82
CA TRP A 148 -11.02 9.76 20.23
C TRP A 148 -10.65 10.82 19.20
N SER A 149 -9.39 11.23 19.22
CA SER A 149 -8.78 12.09 18.21
C SER A 149 -7.30 11.74 18.07
N LEU A 150 -6.68 12.13 16.95
CA LEU A 150 -5.23 12.00 16.80
C LEU A 150 -4.52 12.81 17.90
N GLN A 151 -3.56 12.18 18.55
CA GLN A 151 -2.62 12.91 19.41
C GLN A 151 -1.77 13.85 18.54
N ASN A 152 -1.56 15.08 19.00
CA ASN A 152 -0.89 16.11 18.22
C ASN A 152 -1.51 16.21 16.80
N PRO A 153 -2.73 16.73 16.68
CA PRO A 153 -3.44 16.75 15.41
C PRO A 153 -2.61 17.50 14.35
N PRO A 154 -2.67 17.06 13.09
CA PRO A 154 -1.99 17.74 12.01
C PRO A 154 -2.55 19.15 11.80
N PRO A 155 -1.82 20.04 11.11
CA PRO A 155 -2.32 21.36 10.75
C PRO A 155 -3.65 21.26 9.99
N LYS A 156 -4.53 22.26 10.16
CA LYS A 156 -5.77 22.33 9.36
C LYS A 156 -5.43 22.42 7.88
N ALA A 157 -6.21 21.73 7.05
CA ALA A 157 -6.12 21.76 5.60
C ALA A 157 -7.32 22.49 4.99
N ASP A 158 -7.07 23.32 4.01
CA ASP A 158 -8.09 23.83 3.09
C ASP A 158 -7.97 23.09 1.77
N LEU A 159 -8.69 21.97 1.64
CA LEU A 159 -8.59 21.07 0.50
C LEU A 159 -8.97 21.74 -0.84
N SER A 160 -9.74 22.84 -0.81
CA SER A 160 -10.07 23.60 -2.00
C SER A 160 -8.85 24.26 -2.66
N LYS A 161 -7.77 24.44 -1.91
CA LYS A 161 -6.51 25.06 -2.33
C LYS A 161 -5.45 24.04 -2.77
N PHE A 162 -5.71 22.75 -2.60
CA PHE A 162 -4.72 21.69 -2.88
C PHE A 162 -4.35 21.61 -4.37
N ASP A 163 -5.32 21.74 -5.26
CA ASP A 163 -5.04 21.67 -6.71
C ASP A 163 -4.12 22.79 -7.21
N GLY A 164 -4.20 23.99 -6.60
CA GLY A 164 -3.33 25.13 -6.86
C GLY A 164 -2.01 25.11 -6.07
N ASP A 165 -1.84 24.17 -5.11
CA ASP A 165 -0.73 24.16 -4.16
C ASP A 165 -0.64 25.47 -3.31
N GLU A 166 -1.83 26.05 -2.99
CA GLU A 166 -1.98 27.35 -2.34
C GLU A 166 -2.33 27.25 -0.85
N ASP A 167 -2.48 26.02 -0.31
CA ASP A 167 -2.73 25.85 1.12
C ASP A 167 -1.51 26.31 1.94
N VAL A 168 -1.78 27.07 3.01
CA VAL A 168 -0.72 27.67 3.84
C VAL A 168 0.01 26.68 4.71
N ASN A 169 -0.62 25.56 5.04
CA ASN A 169 -0.08 24.55 5.94
C ASN A 169 0.43 23.31 5.20
N TRP A 170 -0.11 23.01 4.01
CA TRP A 170 0.18 21.80 3.25
C TRP A 170 0.74 22.13 1.86
N GLY A 171 1.68 21.34 1.42
CA GLY A 171 2.28 21.49 0.10
C GLY A 171 2.38 20.17 -0.64
N GLU A 172 2.12 20.19 -1.96
CA GLU A 172 2.26 19.00 -2.78
C GLU A 172 3.72 18.66 -3.00
N ARG A 173 4.09 17.40 -2.74
CA ARG A 173 5.40 16.89 -3.11
C ARG A 173 5.42 16.47 -4.57
N LYS A 174 6.05 17.29 -5.42
CA LYS A 174 6.09 17.10 -6.88
C LYS A 174 7.20 16.17 -7.34
N ARG A 175 8.27 16.01 -6.55
CA ARG A 175 9.44 15.22 -6.91
C ARG A 175 9.66 14.08 -5.93
N TRP A 176 9.76 12.87 -6.46
CA TRP A 176 10.02 11.67 -5.68
C TRP A 176 11.41 11.12 -6.02
N PRO A 177 12.22 10.75 -5.04
CA PRO A 177 13.47 10.06 -5.30
C PRO A 177 13.19 8.71 -5.94
N PHE A 178 14.03 8.32 -6.90
CA PHE A 178 13.89 7.05 -7.61
C PHE A 178 12.49 6.83 -8.24
N ALA A 179 11.95 7.86 -8.89
CA ALA A 179 10.62 7.82 -9.48
C ALA A 179 10.43 6.62 -10.43
N ASP A 180 11.43 6.32 -11.26
CA ASP A 180 11.40 5.16 -12.18
C ASP A 180 11.33 3.82 -11.45
N PHE A 181 11.87 3.76 -10.24
CA PHE A 181 11.84 2.59 -9.38
C PHE A 181 10.51 2.46 -8.62
N ARG A 182 9.81 3.56 -8.39
CA ARG A 182 8.58 3.66 -7.58
C ARG A 182 7.39 4.08 -8.45
N LYS A 183 7.10 3.34 -9.52
CA LYS A 183 6.04 3.72 -10.48
C LYS A 183 4.68 3.90 -9.83
N ALA A 184 4.33 3.07 -8.84
CA ALA A 184 3.07 3.20 -8.11
C ALA A 184 2.88 4.61 -7.51
N THR A 185 3.94 5.18 -6.91
CA THR A 185 3.87 6.51 -6.28
C THR A 185 3.68 7.64 -7.30
N LEU A 186 4.02 7.42 -8.58
CA LEU A 186 3.80 8.40 -9.64
C LEU A 186 2.31 8.59 -10.01
N ASN A 187 1.45 7.65 -9.60
CA ASN A 187 0.02 7.71 -9.83
C ASN A 187 -0.75 8.39 -8.70
N VAL A 188 -0.06 8.76 -7.61
CA VAL A 188 -0.63 9.39 -6.43
C VAL A 188 -0.04 10.78 -6.23
N ARG A 189 -0.86 11.73 -5.78
CA ARG A 189 -0.45 13.04 -5.28
C ARG A 189 -0.41 12.95 -3.76
N SER A 190 0.64 13.49 -3.16
CA SER A 190 0.81 13.54 -1.71
C SER A 190 1.12 14.96 -1.28
N TRP A 191 0.42 15.45 -0.27
CA TRP A 191 0.68 16.74 0.38
C TRP A 191 1.20 16.50 1.79
N PHE A 192 2.26 17.19 2.14
CA PHE A 192 2.90 17.11 3.45
C PHE A 192 2.82 18.46 4.18
N PRO A 193 2.89 18.45 5.53
CA PRO A 193 2.97 19.70 6.28
C PRO A 193 4.17 20.53 5.84
N ARG A 194 3.94 21.82 5.48
CA ARG A 194 5.03 22.75 5.09
C ARG A 194 6.01 23.02 6.23
N ALA A 195 5.53 22.96 7.48
CA ALA A 195 6.36 23.08 8.67
C ALA A 195 7.20 21.84 8.99
N GLY A 196 7.09 20.77 8.17
CA GLY A 196 7.70 19.47 8.40
C GLY A 196 6.84 18.54 9.26
N GLN A 197 7.29 17.29 9.40
CA GLN A 197 6.58 16.28 10.19
C GLN A 197 6.69 16.55 11.70
N PRO A 198 5.66 16.21 12.50
CA PRO A 198 5.61 16.59 13.91
C PRO A 198 6.73 15.97 14.75
N THR A 199 7.17 14.78 14.39
CA THR A 199 8.28 14.06 15.06
C THR A 199 8.83 12.96 14.17
N LYS A 200 10.07 12.51 14.45
CA LYS A 200 10.63 11.34 13.77
C LYS A 200 9.76 10.12 14.03
N GLY A 201 9.59 9.31 12.98
CA GLY A 201 8.78 8.09 13.07
C GLY A 201 7.27 8.31 12.92
N VAL A 202 6.82 9.54 12.74
CA VAL A 202 5.43 9.89 12.39
C VAL A 202 5.42 10.64 11.07
N ILE A 203 4.51 10.28 10.18
CA ILE A 203 4.29 10.99 8.91
C ILE A 203 2.79 11.27 8.79
N ASP A 204 2.47 12.51 8.54
CA ASP A 204 1.14 12.98 8.13
C ASP A 204 1.16 13.32 6.66
N GLU A 205 0.17 12.83 5.93
CA GLU A 205 -0.01 13.19 4.52
C GLU A 205 -1.48 13.17 4.10
N TRP A 206 -1.79 13.97 3.09
CA TRP A 206 -3.02 13.85 2.33
C TRP A 206 -2.75 13.18 0.99
N LEU A 207 -3.64 12.29 0.57
CA LEU A 207 -3.51 11.52 -0.66
C LEU A 207 -4.66 11.80 -1.61
N SER A 208 -4.37 11.89 -2.92
CA SER A 208 -5.36 11.78 -3.98
C SER A 208 -4.79 11.04 -5.20
N LEU A 209 -5.65 10.49 -6.04
CA LEU A 209 -5.23 9.86 -7.30
C LEU A 209 -4.94 10.94 -8.35
N LYS A 210 -3.80 10.82 -9.03
CA LYS A 210 -3.29 11.85 -9.95
C LYS A 210 -4.08 11.95 -11.26
N ASN A 211 -4.79 10.89 -11.62
CA ASN A 211 -5.65 10.84 -12.81
C ASN A 211 -7.05 11.43 -12.59
N GLY A 212 -7.35 11.90 -11.37
CA GLY A 212 -8.64 12.48 -10.98
C GLY A 212 -9.70 11.45 -10.55
N GLU A 213 -9.35 10.15 -10.49
CA GLU A 213 -10.23 9.16 -9.86
C GLU A 213 -10.36 9.42 -8.35
N ASN A 214 -11.49 9.02 -7.78
CA ASN A 214 -11.71 9.05 -6.34
C ASN A 214 -11.21 7.76 -5.68
N TRP A 215 -10.85 7.86 -4.40
CA TRP A 215 -10.63 6.71 -3.53
C TRP A 215 -11.96 6.03 -3.24
N THR A 216 -12.06 4.74 -3.51
CA THR A 216 -13.23 3.90 -3.25
C THR A 216 -12.99 2.96 -2.08
N GLN A 217 -14.02 2.24 -1.66
CA GLN A 217 -13.92 1.24 -0.59
C GLN A 217 -12.80 0.22 -0.84
N GLU A 218 -12.72 -0.30 -2.06
CA GLU A 218 -11.71 -1.30 -2.45
C GLU A 218 -10.30 -0.69 -2.53
N SER A 219 -10.19 0.57 -2.86
CA SER A 219 -8.89 1.24 -2.95
C SER A 219 -8.27 1.58 -1.59
N LEU A 220 -9.01 1.43 -0.46
CA LEU A 220 -8.45 1.59 0.88
C LEU A 220 -7.22 0.69 1.11
N GLY A 221 -7.20 -0.50 0.49
CA GLY A 221 -6.02 -1.34 0.50
C GLY A 221 -4.77 -0.69 -0.10
N SER A 222 -4.94 0.18 -1.13
CA SER A 222 -3.82 0.99 -1.66
C SER A 222 -3.48 2.16 -0.73
N VAL A 223 -4.47 2.83 -0.16
CA VAL A 223 -4.27 4.01 0.71
C VAL A 223 -3.41 3.64 1.91
N VAL A 224 -3.69 2.52 2.58
CA VAL A 224 -2.98 2.11 3.82
C VAL A 224 -1.55 1.60 3.59
N ASP A 225 -1.09 1.50 2.34
CA ASP A 225 0.29 1.13 2.01
C ASP A 225 0.97 2.15 1.09
N THR A 226 0.28 3.27 0.79
CA THR A 226 0.83 4.37 -0.01
C THR A 226 1.35 5.45 0.91
N PHE A 227 2.64 5.39 1.23
CA PHE A 227 3.31 6.36 2.09
C PHE A 227 4.83 6.35 1.87
N PRO A 228 5.54 7.42 2.28
CA PRO A 228 6.99 7.41 2.34
C PRO A 228 7.51 6.48 3.44
N GLN A 229 8.74 6.00 3.28
CA GLN A 229 9.31 5.05 4.25
C GLN A 229 9.76 5.77 5.52
N VAL A 230 9.05 5.54 6.62
CA VAL A 230 9.29 6.19 7.93
C VAL A 230 10.73 6.01 8.43
N ILE A 231 11.38 4.90 8.10
CA ILE A 231 12.78 4.62 8.48
C ILE A 231 13.73 5.69 7.94
N GLU A 232 13.44 6.25 6.77
CA GLU A 232 14.30 7.25 6.14
C GLU A 232 14.42 8.53 6.99
N THR A 233 13.44 8.84 7.85
CA THR A 233 13.53 9.94 8.82
C THR A 233 14.64 9.76 9.85
N TYR A 234 15.06 8.51 10.10
CA TYR A 234 16.17 8.19 11.02
C TYR A 234 17.53 8.12 10.31
N VAL A 235 17.54 7.77 9.02
CA VAL A 235 18.76 7.56 8.24
C VAL A 235 19.31 8.88 7.69
N LEU A 236 18.42 9.77 7.27
CA LEU A 236 18.82 10.97 6.52
C LEU A 236 19.12 12.19 7.39
N GLY A 237 18.77 12.18 8.66
CA GLY A 237 19.09 13.24 9.62
C GLY A 237 18.21 14.51 9.52
N ASP A 238 17.82 14.92 8.31
CA ASP A 238 16.87 15.99 8.03
C ASP A 238 15.49 15.40 7.75
N ASP A 239 14.44 16.24 7.68
CA ASP A 239 13.12 15.79 7.25
C ASP A 239 13.13 15.46 5.73
N PRO A 240 13.20 14.17 5.35
CA PRO A 240 13.27 13.78 3.94
C PRO A 240 11.94 13.98 3.22
N TYR A 241 10.88 14.31 3.97
CA TYR A 241 9.51 14.48 3.48
C TYR A 241 9.04 15.93 3.59
N SER A 242 9.95 16.87 3.81
CA SER A 242 9.70 18.29 3.60
C SER A 242 9.29 18.55 2.16
N VAL A 243 8.30 19.41 1.96
CA VAL A 243 7.79 19.81 0.64
C VAL A 243 8.91 20.37 -0.24
N ASP A 244 9.80 21.16 0.36
CA ASP A 244 10.87 21.89 -0.31
C ASP A 244 12.22 21.13 -0.32
N SER A 245 12.24 19.90 0.20
CA SER A 245 13.47 19.12 0.24
C SER A 245 13.86 18.66 -1.17
N GLU A 246 14.79 19.37 -1.78
CA GLU A 246 15.48 18.92 -3.00
C GLU A 246 16.47 17.80 -2.71
N LYS A 247 16.75 17.54 -1.42
CA LYS A 247 17.68 16.51 -0.98
C LYS A 247 17.07 15.14 -1.21
N SER A 248 17.49 14.53 -2.30
CA SER A 248 17.18 13.13 -2.57
C SER A 248 17.75 12.25 -1.46
N PRO A 249 17.00 11.30 -0.90
CA PRO A 249 17.51 10.25 -0.02
C PRO A 249 18.72 9.49 -0.60
N ALA A 250 18.90 9.58 -1.91
CA ALA A 250 20.04 8.99 -2.63
C ALA A 250 21.43 9.49 -2.18
N SER A 251 21.51 10.58 -1.43
CA SER A 251 22.79 11.16 -1.01
C SER A 251 23.19 10.87 0.44
N SER A 252 22.41 10.09 1.19
CA SER A 252 22.84 9.69 2.52
C SER A 252 24.02 8.73 2.45
N THR A 253 25.19 9.27 2.71
CA THR A 253 26.41 8.50 2.88
C THR A 253 26.73 8.46 4.36
N LYS A 254 26.65 7.31 5.00
CA LYS A 254 27.33 7.05 6.25
C LYS A 254 28.70 6.47 5.86
N ASP A 255 29.77 7.16 6.19
CA ASP A 255 31.15 6.78 5.86
C ASP A 255 31.42 6.56 4.35
N GLY A 256 30.83 7.40 3.47
CA GLY A 256 31.02 7.30 2.03
C GLY A 256 30.30 6.14 1.34
N LYS A 257 29.55 5.33 2.07
CA LYS A 257 28.74 4.23 1.51
C LYS A 257 27.27 4.64 1.43
N LYS A 258 26.66 4.56 0.25
CA LYS A 258 25.21 4.67 0.09
C LYS A 258 24.55 3.52 0.80
N VAL A 259 23.58 3.82 1.67
CA VAL A 259 22.74 2.82 2.32
C VAL A 259 21.38 2.86 1.66
N GLY A 260 21.09 1.89 0.80
CA GLY A 260 19.78 1.64 0.23
C GLY A 260 19.12 0.48 0.95
N PHE A 261 17.85 0.66 1.31
CA PHE A 261 17.04 -0.42 1.89
C PHE A 261 15.88 -0.77 0.95
N TRP A 262 15.51 -2.03 0.98
CA TRP A 262 14.25 -2.54 0.50
C TRP A 262 13.33 -2.80 1.70
N TYR A 263 12.06 -2.40 1.59
CA TYR A 263 11.10 -2.43 2.70
C TYR A 263 9.93 -3.38 2.40
N PRO A 264 10.13 -4.72 2.46
CA PRO A 264 9.04 -5.64 2.23
C PRO A 264 8.07 -5.64 3.41
N THR A 265 6.79 -5.52 3.12
CA THR A 265 5.71 -5.83 4.05
C THR A 265 5.60 -7.34 4.19
N VAL A 266 5.57 -7.82 5.42
CA VAL A 266 5.39 -9.25 5.76
C VAL A 266 3.93 -9.54 6.05
N LEU A 267 3.29 -8.62 6.79
CA LEU A 267 1.91 -8.73 7.22
C LEU A 267 1.23 -7.37 7.13
N LEU A 268 0.00 -7.37 6.67
CA LEU A 268 -0.87 -6.20 6.65
C LEU A 268 -2.24 -6.57 7.22
N ASN A 269 -2.65 -5.86 8.27
CA ASN A 269 -4.02 -5.86 8.77
C ASN A 269 -4.69 -4.54 8.36
N LEU A 270 -5.96 -4.64 7.97
CA LEU A 270 -6.82 -3.49 7.70
C LEU A 270 -8.14 -3.68 8.43
N ASP A 271 -8.58 -2.65 9.15
CA ASP A 271 -9.83 -2.57 9.86
C ASP A 271 -10.60 -1.34 9.36
N VAL A 272 -11.69 -1.55 8.65
CA VAL A 272 -12.51 -0.49 8.05
C VAL A 272 -13.58 -0.06 9.04
N LYS A 273 -13.64 1.23 9.35
CA LYS A 273 -14.55 1.81 10.35
C LYS A 273 -15.76 2.52 9.72
N LYS A 274 -15.63 2.93 8.47
CA LYS A 274 -16.64 3.71 7.78
C LYS A 274 -16.70 3.30 6.31
N ALA A 275 -17.91 3.14 5.78
CA ALA A 275 -18.08 3.01 4.34
C ALA A 275 -17.84 4.37 3.66
N LEU A 276 -17.05 4.37 2.60
CA LEU A 276 -16.94 5.55 1.73
C LEU A 276 -18.20 5.69 0.87
N PRO A 277 -18.55 6.92 0.43
CA PRO A 277 -19.58 7.13 -0.58
C PRO A 277 -19.36 6.26 -1.82
N LYS A 278 -20.42 5.87 -2.50
CA LYS A 278 -20.36 5.03 -3.70
C LYS A 278 -19.47 5.62 -4.80
N GLU A 279 -19.51 6.93 -4.95
CA GLU A 279 -18.67 7.72 -5.86
C GLU A 279 -17.23 7.89 -5.39
N GLY A 280 -16.94 7.43 -4.16
CA GLY A 280 -15.66 7.62 -3.53
C GLY A 280 -15.42 9.03 -3.01
N VAL A 281 -14.20 9.30 -2.52
CA VAL A 281 -13.73 10.59 -2.02
C VAL A 281 -12.42 10.99 -2.71
N LYS A 282 -12.23 12.27 -2.94
CA LYS A 282 -11.04 12.78 -3.64
C LYS A 282 -9.79 12.72 -2.75
N TYR A 283 -9.94 13.08 -1.49
CA TYR A 283 -8.84 13.19 -0.54
C TYR A 283 -9.05 12.29 0.67
N LEU A 284 -7.97 11.66 1.13
CA LEU A 284 -7.90 10.97 2.41
C LEU A 284 -6.64 11.42 3.14
N HIS A 285 -6.77 11.67 4.44
CA HIS A 285 -5.64 11.92 5.32
C HIS A 285 -5.10 10.60 5.85
N VAL A 286 -3.79 10.45 5.84
CA VAL A 286 -3.10 9.28 6.38
C VAL A 286 -2.08 9.75 7.40
N ARG A 287 -2.15 9.18 8.61
CA ARG A 287 -1.06 9.23 9.58
C ARG A 287 -0.49 7.85 9.74
N LEU A 288 0.82 7.74 9.59
CA LEU A 288 1.53 6.51 9.91
C LEU A 288 2.57 6.77 11.01
N GLN A 289 2.80 5.74 11.83
CA GLN A 289 3.75 5.77 12.94
C GLN A 289 4.45 4.43 13.08
N ALA A 290 5.79 4.44 13.22
CA ALA A 290 6.56 3.30 13.69
C ALA A 290 6.80 3.44 15.19
N LYS A 291 6.49 2.40 15.97
CA LYS A 291 6.72 2.36 17.42
C LYS A 291 8.09 1.78 17.73
N GLN A 292 8.53 0.75 17.01
CA GLN A 292 9.82 0.12 17.18
C GLN A 292 10.47 -0.24 15.85
N ILE A 293 11.73 0.20 15.69
CA ILE A 293 12.60 -0.21 14.59
C ILE A 293 13.81 -0.92 15.21
N LYS A 294 13.90 -2.25 15.07
CA LYS A 294 14.97 -3.04 15.69
C LYS A 294 15.36 -4.23 14.84
N ASN A 295 16.66 -4.43 14.63
CA ASN A 295 17.23 -5.56 13.89
C ASN A 295 16.64 -5.72 12.47
N GLY A 296 16.36 -4.59 11.79
CA GLY A 296 15.78 -4.59 10.44
C GLY A 296 14.30 -4.96 10.39
N ARG A 297 13.61 -5.10 11.51
CA ARG A 297 12.16 -5.26 11.58
C ARG A 297 11.53 -4.02 12.22
N PHE A 298 10.38 -3.60 11.67
CA PHE A 298 9.59 -2.50 12.22
C PHE A 298 8.10 -2.74 12.03
N ASP A 299 7.34 -2.09 12.87
CA ASP A 299 5.89 -2.00 12.77
C ASP A 299 5.48 -0.67 12.14
N LEU A 300 4.29 -0.66 11.55
CA LEU A 300 3.59 0.56 11.18
C LEU A 300 2.17 0.50 11.71
N GLU A 301 1.74 1.58 12.33
CA GLU A 301 0.35 1.84 12.68
C GLU A 301 -0.15 2.98 11.78
N ILE A 302 -1.22 2.74 11.07
CA ILE A 302 -1.77 3.66 10.09
C ILE A 302 -3.20 4.01 10.48
N VAL A 303 -3.50 5.31 10.47
CA VAL A 303 -4.82 5.88 10.67
C VAL A 303 -5.22 6.63 9.42
N VAL A 304 -6.39 6.29 8.87
CA VAL A 304 -6.97 6.97 7.71
C VAL A 304 -8.20 7.76 8.14
N LEU A 305 -8.21 9.05 7.83
CA LEU A 305 -9.33 9.95 8.10
C LEU A 305 -9.90 10.49 6.78
N ASP A 306 -11.19 10.80 6.79
CA ASP A 306 -11.81 11.55 5.70
C ASP A 306 -11.57 13.08 5.82
N GLU A 307 -12.14 13.83 4.88
CA GLU A 307 -12.04 15.29 4.83
C GLU A 307 -12.63 15.98 6.08
N GLY A 308 -13.60 15.34 6.74
CA GLY A 308 -14.23 15.81 7.99
C GLY A 308 -13.43 15.44 9.24
N GLY A 309 -12.36 14.65 9.12
CA GLY A 309 -11.57 14.12 10.23
C GLY A 309 -12.20 12.91 10.91
N GLU A 310 -13.21 12.28 10.29
CA GLU A 310 -13.78 11.04 10.78
C GLU A 310 -12.90 9.84 10.43
N LEU A 311 -12.88 8.85 11.33
CA LEU A 311 -12.09 7.64 11.17
C LEU A 311 -12.66 6.75 10.06
N VAL A 312 -11.88 6.54 9.00
CA VAL A 312 -12.23 5.67 7.87
C VAL A 312 -11.66 4.26 8.06
N ALA A 313 -10.38 4.18 8.41
CA ALA A 313 -9.72 2.88 8.57
C ALA A 313 -8.54 2.95 9.54
N LEU A 314 -8.23 1.81 10.13
CA LEU A 314 -6.99 1.54 10.86
C LEU A 314 -6.23 0.43 10.15
N SER A 315 -4.91 0.53 10.13
CA SER A 315 -4.08 -0.55 9.61
C SER A 315 -2.84 -0.75 10.47
N HIS A 316 -2.38 -2.00 10.51
CA HIS A 316 -1.14 -2.35 11.18
C HIS A 316 -0.31 -3.24 10.26
N HIS A 317 0.96 -2.88 10.09
CA HIS A 317 1.90 -3.65 9.27
C HIS A 317 3.07 -4.16 10.12
N VAL A 318 3.61 -5.31 9.69
CA VAL A 318 4.95 -5.78 10.06
C VAL A 318 5.81 -5.73 8.81
N CYS A 319 6.90 -5.00 8.88
CA CYS A 319 7.79 -4.77 7.75
C CYS A 319 9.24 -5.10 8.08
N PHE A 320 10.03 -5.36 7.03
CA PHE A 320 11.47 -5.43 7.16
C PHE A 320 12.16 -4.27 6.43
N ALA A 321 13.32 -3.86 6.96
CA ALA A 321 14.32 -3.09 6.23
C ALA A 321 15.49 -4.04 5.93
N VAL A 322 15.63 -4.42 4.67
CA VAL A 322 16.68 -5.33 4.20
C VAL A 322 17.56 -4.66 3.19
N SER A 323 18.80 -5.11 3.00
CA SER A 323 19.67 -4.54 1.97
C SER A 323 19.07 -4.70 0.57
N GLU A 324 19.27 -3.71 -0.29
CA GLU A 324 18.78 -3.71 -1.68
C GLU A 324 19.29 -4.91 -2.50
N ALA A 325 20.49 -5.43 -2.19
CA ALA A 325 21.03 -6.62 -2.83
C ALA A 325 20.11 -7.85 -2.70
N ARG A 326 19.29 -7.89 -1.64
CA ARG A 326 18.34 -8.97 -1.41
C ARG A 326 17.14 -8.91 -2.35
N ASN A 327 16.80 -7.73 -2.88
CA ASN A 327 15.74 -7.56 -3.87
C ASN A 327 16.19 -7.95 -5.30
N SER A 328 17.49 -7.87 -5.58
CA SER A 328 18.06 -8.23 -6.88
C SER A 328 18.31 -9.74 -7.06
N ALA A 329 18.15 -10.54 -5.98
CA ALA A 329 18.31 -11.99 -6.08
C ALA A 329 17.26 -12.59 -7.02
N ALA A 330 17.70 -13.48 -7.91
CA ALA A 330 16.81 -14.22 -8.81
C ALA A 330 15.74 -14.99 -8.01
N ARG A 331 14.51 -15.00 -8.54
CA ARG A 331 13.43 -15.80 -7.97
C ARG A 331 13.82 -17.28 -8.07
N ARG A 332 13.76 -18.02 -6.96
CA ARG A 332 13.94 -19.47 -7.00
C ARG A 332 12.75 -20.07 -7.74
N THR A 333 12.98 -20.62 -8.91
CA THR A 333 12.01 -21.50 -9.60
C THR A 333 12.03 -22.85 -8.90
N VAL A 334 10.89 -23.29 -8.39
CA VAL A 334 10.73 -24.68 -7.93
C VAL A 334 10.56 -25.53 -9.17
N ALA A 335 11.49 -26.45 -9.41
CA ALA A 335 11.30 -27.47 -10.44
C ALA A 335 10.03 -28.25 -10.12
N ALA A 336 9.21 -28.51 -11.14
CA ALA A 336 7.99 -29.29 -10.98
C ALA A 336 8.36 -30.67 -10.38
N GLY A 337 7.99 -30.91 -9.12
CA GLY A 337 8.19 -32.17 -8.43
C GLY A 337 8.80 -32.13 -7.03
N GLU A 338 9.33 -31.01 -6.57
CA GLU A 338 9.86 -30.88 -5.20
C GLU A 338 8.96 -30.01 -4.31
N THR A 339 7.99 -30.65 -3.66
CA THR A 339 7.36 -30.11 -2.46
C THR A 339 8.30 -30.37 -1.28
N LYS A 340 9.13 -29.42 -0.93
CA LYS A 340 9.79 -29.41 0.39
C LYS A 340 8.89 -28.66 1.35
N LEU A 341 8.32 -29.41 2.29
CA LEU A 341 7.70 -28.93 3.52
C LEU A 341 8.67 -28.03 4.30
#